data_9eb56a81d4cd01b12b53d9f06b95c981
#
_entry.id   9eb56a81d4cd01b12b53d9f06b95c981
#
_cell.length_a   1.000
_cell.length_b   1.000
_cell.length_c   1.000
_cell.angle_alpha   90.00
_cell.angle_beta   90.00
_cell.angle_gamma   90.00
#
_symmetry.space_group_name_H-M   'P 1'
#
loop_
_entity.id
_entity.type
_entity.pdbx_description
1 polymer ?
#
loop_
_entity_poly.entity_id
_entity_poly.type
_entity_poly.pdbx_seq_one_letter_code
_entity_poly.pdbx_strand_id
1 'polypeptide(L)'
;MFFNHVKVNEFEELEQVTREDGVRFYATPKGKKYPSVTTVLSAHGKQGLMEWRKRVGEEQANKIASAAARRGTKMHLHCENYLNNMDVLDTIPVFQRELFESIIPYLHKINNVHVQEQRLYSDHLRLAGTVDCVAEYEGRLAIIDYKTASRRKDKNYIHNYFMQCAAYAVMYEERTGIPVSKLVIIMAVENDEPQVFVEKRDNWVNKLLEYRDLYEKDKQLLTS
;
A
#
# COMPACT_ATOMS: atom_id res chain seq x y z
N MET A 1 12.45 21.70 -3.01
CA MET A 1 11.36 21.53 -3.97
C MET A 1 10.06 21.71 -3.20
N PHE A 2 8.99 22.19 -3.82
CA PHE A 2 7.69 22.39 -3.16
C PHE A 2 6.63 21.56 -3.90
N PHE A 3 5.83 20.80 -3.17
CA PHE A 3 4.75 19.98 -3.71
C PHE A 3 3.42 20.72 -3.59
N ASN A 4 2.66 20.77 -4.67
CA ASN A 4 1.33 21.34 -4.67
C ASN A 4 0.32 20.30 -4.18
N HIS A 5 -0.69 20.76 -3.45
CA HIS A 5 -1.80 19.93 -2.99
C HIS A 5 -3.10 20.38 -3.67
N VAL A 6 -3.88 19.43 -4.13
CA VAL A 6 -5.17 19.66 -4.79
C VAL A 6 -6.28 19.44 -3.75
N LYS A 7 -7.20 20.38 -3.66
CA LYS A 7 -8.37 20.22 -2.82
C LYS A 7 -9.31 19.19 -3.46
N VAL A 8 -9.52 18.06 -2.80
CA VAL A 8 -10.54 17.07 -3.15
C VAL A 8 -11.69 17.12 -2.14
N ASN A 9 -12.82 16.51 -2.49
CA ASN A 9 -13.94 16.39 -1.56
C ASN A 9 -13.50 15.61 -0.31
N GLU A 10 -14.12 15.93 0.82
CA GLU A 10 -13.90 15.18 2.07
C GLU A 10 -14.34 13.72 1.90
N PHE A 11 -13.56 12.82 2.44
CA PHE A 11 -13.86 11.41 2.47
C PHE A 11 -14.59 11.05 3.76
N GLU A 12 -15.52 10.12 3.64
CA GLU A 12 -16.22 9.57 4.82
C GLU A 12 -15.19 8.87 5.74
N GLU A 13 -15.30 9.11 7.03
CA GLU A 13 -14.45 8.44 8.01
C GLU A 13 -14.77 6.94 8.09
N LEU A 14 -13.71 6.12 8.12
CA LEU A 14 -13.80 4.68 8.30
C LEU A 14 -13.18 4.29 9.63
N GLU A 15 -13.91 3.52 10.42
CA GLU A 15 -13.36 2.89 11.61
C GLU A 15 -12.56 1.63 11.21
N GLN A 16 -11.29 1.57 11.60
CA GLN A 16 -10.46 0.39 11.40
C GLN A 16 -10.50 -0.50 12.64
N VAL A 17 -10.86 -1.75 12.45
CA VAL A 17 -10.86 -2.77 13.50
C VAL A 17 -9.91 -3.90 13.11
N THR A 18 -9.00 -4.26 14.01
CA THR A 18 -8.13 -5.43 13.84
C THR A 18 -8.53 -6.48 14.86
N ARG A 19 -8.86 -7.68 14.39
CA ARG A 19 -9.19 -8.82 15.24
C ARG A 19 -7.93 -9.43 15.86
N GLU A 20 -8.09 -10.26 16.88
CA GLU A 20 -6.99 -10.97 17.53
C GLU A 20 -6.19 -11.88 16.57
N ASP A 21 -6.86 -12.43 15.55
CA ASP A 21 -6.23 -13.22 14.48
C ASP A 21 -5.44 -12.37 13.45
N GLY A 22 -5.33 -11.06 13.68
CA GLY A 22 -4.63 -10.11 12.81
C GLY A 22 -5.41 -9.69 11.57
N VAL A 23 -6.64 -10.18 11.39
CA VAL A 23 -7.50 -9.79 10.27
C VAL A 23 -8.03 -8.38 10.48
N ARG A 24 -7.77 -7.51 9.49
CA ARG A 24 -8.18 -6.10 9.52
C ARG A 24 -9.44 -5.88 8.71
N PHE A 25 -10.39 -5.17 9.33
CA PHE A 25 -11.63 -4.72 8.70
C PHE A 25 -11.80 -3.21 8.84
N TYR A 26 -12.65 -2.68 7.96
CA TYR A 26 -13.09 -1.29 8.06
C TYR A 26 -14.62 -1.25 8.11
N ALA A 27 -15.16 -0.51 9.06
CA ALA A 27 -16.59 -0.21 9.13
C ALA A 27 -16.88 1.05 8.33
N THR A 28 -17.81 0.98 7.38
CA THR A 28 -18.27 2.13 6.61
C THR A 28 -19.32 2.90 7.41
N PRO A 29 -19.58 4.19 7.11
CA PRO A 29 -20.65 4.98 7.75
C PRO A 29 -22.04 4.34 7.60
N LYS A 30 -22.25 3.53 6.57
CA LYS A 30 -23.49 2.77 6.34
C LYS A 30 -23.54 1.43 7.10
N GLY A 31 -22.62 1.18 8.02
CA GLY A 31 -22.56 -0.02 8.85
C GLY A 31 -22.05 -1.29 8.14
N LYS A 32 -21.61 -1.21 6.91
CA LYS A 32 -20.99 -2.34 6.20
C LYS A 32 -19.55 -2.56 6.72
N LYS A 33 -19.11 -3.81 6.78
CA LYS A 33 -17.76 -4.19 7.20
C LYS A 33 -17.02 -4.85 6.04
N TYR A 34 -15.94 -4.22 5.59
CA TYR A 34 -15.12 -4.74 4.50
C TYR A 34 -13.73 -5.15 5.01
N PRO A 35 -13.20 -6.31 4.59
CA PRO A 35 -11.83 -6.69 4.89
C PRO A 35 -10.85 -5.73 4.21
N SER A 36 -9.66 -5.59 4.81
CA SER A 36 -8.62 -4.80 4.16
C SER A 36 -8.11 -5.51 2.91
N VAL A 37 -7.71 -4.72 1.91
CA VAL A 37 -7.04 -5.23 0.69
C VAL A 37 -5.88 -6.12 1.06
N THR A 38 -5.04 -5.69 1.99
CA THR A 38 -3.86 -6.46 2.43
C THR A 38 -4.24 -7.77 3.12
N THR A 39 -5.34 -7.82 3.88
CA THR A 39 -5.87 -9.06 4.46
C THR A 39 -6.23 -10.07 3.36
N VAL A 40 -6.97 -9.63 2.35
CA VAL A 40 -7.40 -10.49 1.24
C VAL A 40 -6.20 -10.99 0.43
N LEU A 41 -5.30 -10.09 0.04
CA LEU A 41 -4.13 -10.46 -0.77
C LEU A 41 -3.15 -11.36 -0.01
N SER A 42 -2.98 -11.18 1.30
CA SER A 42 -2.07 -12.00 2.11
C SER A 42 -2.61 -13.41 2.36
N ALA A 43 -3.92 -13.63 2.27
CA ALA A 43 -4.52 -14.94 2.49
C ALA A 43 -3.95 -16.01 1.54
N HIS A 44 -3.67 -15.61 0.28
CA HIS A 44 -3.12 -16.50 -0.75
C HIS A 44 -1.61 -16.79 -0.61
N GLY A 45 -0.87 -15.97 0.17
CA GLY A 45 0.57 -16.16 0.43
C GLY A 45 0.90 -16.93 1.70
N LYS A 46 -0.09 -17.36 2.47
CA LYS A 46 0.11 -17.95 3.81
C LYS A 46 1.00 -19.20 3.79
N GLN A 47 0.82 -20.10 2.83
CA GLN A 47 1.60 -21.32 2.77
C GLN A 47 3.10 -21.06 2.60
N GLY A 48 3.48 -20.23 1.61
CA GLY A 48 4.88 -19.88 1.38
C GLY A 48 5.52 -19.14 2.57
N LEU A 49 4.72 -18.29 3.25
CA LEU A 49 5.17 -17.64 4.48
C LEU A 49 5.42 -18.65 5.60
N MET A 50 4.53 -19.64 5.79
CA MET A 50 4.69 -20.68 6.80
C MET A 50 5.91 -21.56 6.52
N GLU A 51 6.15 -21.93 5.28
CA GLU A 51 7.33 -22.70 4.86
C GLU A 51 8.62 -21.92 5.11
N TRP A 52 8.63 -20.62 4.78
CA TRP A 52 9.76 -19.74 5.07
C TRP A 52 10.02 -19.64 6.59
N ARG A 53 8.96 -19.45 7.41
CA ARG A 53 9.08 -19.39 8.87
C ARG A 53 9.65 -20.69 9.46
N LYS A 54 9.19 -21.85 8.99
CA LYS A 54 9.74 -23.15 9.39
C LYS A 54 11.24 -23.27 9.06
N ARG A 55 11.66 -22.75 7.89
CA ARG A 55 13.06 -22.84 7.45
C ARG A 55 14.00 -21.93 8.23
N VAL A 56 13.58 -20.71 8.58
CA VAL A 56 14.45 -19.74 9.29
C VAL A 56 14.28 -19.78 10.80
N GLY A 57 13.27 -20.44 11.31
CA GLY A 57 12.90 -20.49 12.72
C GLY A 57 12.01 -19.30 13.14
N GLU A 58 11.10 -19.56 14.08
CA GLU A 58 10.06 -18.59 14.49
C GLU A 58 10.66 -17.29 15.07
N GLU A 59 11.66 -17.40 15.94
CA GLU A 59 12.29 -16.24 16.56
C GLU A 59 12.94 -15.32 15.51
N GLN A 60 13.71 -15.91 14.60
CA GLN A 60 14.38 -15.14 13.54
C GLN A 60 13.35 -14.55 12.57
N ALA A 61 12.33 -15.30 12.19
CA ALA A 61 11.24 -14.81 11.34
C ALA A 61 10.52 -13.62 11.97
N ASN A 62 10.26 -13.65 13.28
CA ASN A 62 9.64 -12.56 14.02
C ASN A 62 10.53 -11.31 14.07
N LYS A 63 11.85 -11.49 14.29
CA LYS A 63 12.82 -10.38 14.24
C LYS A 63 12.84 -9.70 12.87
N ILE A 64 12.90 -10.50 11.79
CA ILE A 64 12.90 -10.00 10.41
C ILE A 64 11.58 -9.26 10.10
N ALA A 65 10.43 -9.87 10.43
CA ALA A 65 9.13 -9.26 10.19
C ALA A 65 8.94 -7.94 10.94
N SER A 66 9.34 -7.90 12.23
CA SER A 66 9.23 -6.69 13.05
C SER A 66 10.16 -5.58 12.56
N ALA A 67 11.38 -5.91 12.14
CA ALA A 67 12.31 -4.92 11.56
C ALA A 67 11.76 -4.36 10.24
N ALA A 68 11.25 -5.22 9.35
CA ALA A 68 10.63 -4.81 8.09
C ALA A 68 9.40 -3.92 8.30
N ALA A 69 8.52 -4.28 9.25
CA ALA A 69 7.34 -3.48 9.58
C ALA A 69 7.73 -2.08 10.09
N ARG A 70 8.66 -1.99 11.05
CA ARG A 70 9.14 -0.69 11.58
C ARG A 70 9.78 0.17 10.49
N ARG A 71 10.59 -0.44 9.61
CA ARG A 71 11.21 0.26 8.47
C ARG A 71 10.14 0.78 7.51
N GLY A 72 9.15 -0.04 7.16
CA GLY A 72 8.04 0.34 6.31
C GLY A 72 7.26 1.52 6.88
N THR A 73 6.80 1.42 8.13
CA THR A 73 6.04 2.51 8.80
C THR A 73 6.81 3.83 8.80
N LYS A 74 8.11 3.80 9.09
CA LYS A 74 8.93 5.01 9.06
C LYS A 74 9.06 5.58 7.65
N MET A 75 9.24 4.72 6.64
CA MET A 75 9.35 5.17 5.24
C MET A 75 8.08 5.88 4.80
N HIS A 76 6.90 5.33 5.08
CA HIS A 76 5.61 5.98 4.78
C HIS A 76 5.50 7.34 5.45
N LEU A 77 5.79 7.43 6.76
CA LEU A 77 5.76 8.70 7.48
C LEU A 77 6.73 9.74 6.90
N HIS A 78 7.94 9.33 6.50
CA HIS A 78 8.89 10.23 5.87
C HIS A 78 8.43 10.71 4.50
N CYS A 79 7.84 9.83 3.68
CA CYS A 79 7.27 10.20 2.39
C CYS A 79 6.10 11.18 2.56
N GLU A 80 5.17 10.88 3.49
CA GLU A 80 4.03 11.73 3.80
C GLU A 80 4.48 13.13 4.23
N ASN A 81 5.36 13.23 5.22
CA ASN A 81 5.87 14.50 5.72
C ASN A 81 6.63 15.27 4.62
N TYR A 82 7.44 14.59 3.82
CA TYR A 82 8.19 15.22 2.74
C TYR A 82 7.27 15.82 1.67
N LEU A 83 6.24 15.10 1.26
CA LEU A 83 5.24 15.61 0.32
C LEU A 83 4.35 16.69 0.94
N ASN A 84 4.21 16.74 2.26
CA ASN A 84 3.59 17.84 3.00
C ASN A 84 4.53 19.06 3.16
N ASN A 85 5.65 19.08 2.46
CA ASN A 85 6.63 20.15 2.47
C ASN A 85 7.29 20.39 3.84
N MET A 86 7.32 19.37 4.69
CA MET A 86 8.01 19.43 5.99
C MET A 86 9.50 19.13 5.78
N ASP A 87 10.33 19.72 6.64
CA ASP A 87 11.73 19.37 6.70
C ASP A 87 11.90 18.04 7.45
N VAL A 88 12.08 16.94 6.71
CA VAL A 88 12.20 15.60 7.28
C VAL A 88 13.64 15.14 7.42
N LEU A 89 14.56 15.64 6.61
CA LEU A 89 15.94 15.14 6.59
C LEU A 89 16.65 15.33 7.92
N ASP A 90 16.41 16.45 8.60
CA ASP A 90 17.00 16.72 9.91
C ASP A 90 16.38 15.88 11.04
N THR A 91 15.19 15.32 10.82
CA THR A 91 14.51 14.47 11.80
C THR A 91 14.84 12.98 11.67
N ILE A 92 15.42 12.56 10.53
CA ILE A 92 15.78 11.17 10.27
C ILE A 92 17.17 10.88 10.84
N PRO A 93 17.33 9.86 11.71
CA PRO A 93 18.65 9.43 12.17
C PRO A 93 19.58 9.12 10.99
N VAL A 94 20.83 9.54 11.06
CA VAL A 94 21.81 9.46 9.95
C VAL A 94 21.87 8.06 9.32
N PHE A 95 21.86 7.01 10.13
CA PHE A 95 21.92 5.62 9.65
C PHE A 95 20.64 5.12 8.95
N GLN A 96 19.54 5.90 8.97
CA GLN A 96 18.30 5.60 8.25
C GLN A 96 18.07 6.55 7.07
N ARG A 97 18.84 7.63 7.00
CA ARG A 97 18.68 8.72 6.04
C ARG A 97 18.98 8.25 4.63
N GLU A 98 20.04 7.49 4.42
CA GLU A 98 20.46 6.99 3.11
C GLU A 98 19.33 6.26 2.38
N LEU A 99 18.60 5.39 3.09
CA LEU A 99 17.47 4.65 2.47
C LEU A 99 16.34 5.58 2.02
N PHE A 100 16.04 6.64 2.77
CA PHE A 100 15.03 7.62 2.37
C PHE A 100 15.56 8.53 1.24
N GLU A 101 16.80 9.01 1.36
CA GLU A 101 17.43 9.87 0.35
C GLU A 101 17.49 9.19 -1.03
N SER A 102 17.68 7.87 -1.06
CA SER A 102 17.73 7.12 -2.32
C SER A 102 16.46 7.27 -3.17
N ILE A 103 15.29 7.44 -2.54
CA ILE A 103 14.01 7.59 -3.26
C ILE A 103 13.61 9.03 -3.54
N ILE A 104 14.26 10.03 -2.95
CA ILE A 104 13.94 11.46 -3.16
C ILE A 104 13.85 11.84 -4.64
N PRO A 105 14.76 11.40 -5.54
CA PRO A 105 14.66 11.73 -6.96
C PRO A 105 13.36 11.25 -7.61
N TYR A 106 12.76 10.18 -7.09
CA TYR A 106 11.48 9.65 -7.55
C TYR A 106 10.29 10.36 -6.89
N LEU A 107 10.42 10.79 -5.63
CA LEU A 107 9.43 11.65 -4.98
C LEU A 107 9.32 13.01 -5.69
N HIS A 108 10.41 13.53 -6.25
CA HIS A 108 10.42 14.76 -7.03
C HIS A 108 9.65 14.68 -8.35
N LYS A 109 9.24 13.48 -8.80
CA LYS A 109 8.35 13.28 -9.95
C LYS A 109 6.87 13.37 -9.56
N ILE A 110 6.57 13.50 -8.26
CA ILE A 110 5.23 13.66 -7.70
C ILE A 110 4.88 15.15 -7.64
N ASN A 111 3.65 15.50 -7.98
CA ASN A 111 3.07 16.82 -7.75
C ASN A 111 1.54 16.72 -7.67
N ASN A 112 0.87 17.85 -7.40
CA ASN A 112 -0.58 17.91 -7.32
C ASN A 112 -1.15 16.76 -6.48
N VAL A 113 -0.71 16.71 -5.21
CA VAL A 113 -1.10 15.65 -4.25
C VAL A 113 -2.58 15.82 -3.91
N HIS A 114 -3.37 14.79 -4.18
CA HIS A 114 -4.79 14.76 -3.86
C HIS A 114 -5.04 14.29 -2.43
N VAL A 115 -4.46 13.16 -2.04
CA VAL A 115 -4.58 12.61 -0.68
C VAL A 115 -3.33 11.79 -0.32
N GLN A 116 -3.08 11.69 0.99
CA GLN A 116 -2.06 10.82 1.58
C GLN A 116 -2.65 10.10 2.78
N GLU A 117 -2.23 8.84 3.02
CA GLU A 117 -2.67 7.99 4.14
C GLU A 117 -4.20 7.99 4.33
N GLN A 118 -4.92 8.07 3.20
CA GLN A 118 -6.38 8.18 3.20
C GLN A 118 -7.05 6.80 3.25
N ARG A 119 -7.97 6.62 4.18
CA ARG A 119 -8.82 5.43 4.23
C ARG A 119 -9.87 5.50 3.14
N LEU A 120 -9.95 4.45 2.34
CA LEU A 120 -10.87 4.33 1.22
C LEU A 120 -11.61 2.98 1.28
N TYR A 121 -12.77 2.92 0.65
CA TYR A 121 -13.52 1.68 0.46
C TYR A 121 -14.24 1.66 -0.89
N SER A 122 -14.58 0.46 -1.33
CA SER A 122 -15.40 0.22 -2.51
C SER A 122 -16.54 -0.73 -2.17
N ASP A 123 -17.76 -0.31 -2.43
CA ASP A 123 -18.94 -1.16 -2.34
C ASP A 123 -18.94 -2.23 -3.44
N HIS A 124 -18.39 -1.90 -4.61
CA HIS A 124 -18.25 -2.83 -5.73
C HIS A 124 -17.25 -3.95 -5.43
N LEU A 125 -16.05 -3.59 -4.95
CA LEU A 125 -15.02 -4.56 -4.59
C LEU A 125 -15.32 -5.25 -3.25
N ARG A 126 -16.13 -4.64 -2.38
CA ARG A 126 -16.34 -5.05 -0.97
C ARG A 126 -15.03 -5.15 -0.20
N LEU A 127 -14.15 -4.20 -0.45
CA LEU A 127 -12.83 -4.06 0.14
C LEU A 127 -12.65 -2.64 0.68
N ALA A 128 -11.73 -2.50 1.63
CA ALA A 128 -11.31 -1.21 2.15
C ALA A 128 -9.81 -1.21 2.45
N GLY A 129 -9.24 -0.04 2.70
CA GLY A 129 -7.82 0.08 3.09
C GLY A 129 -7.37 1.51 3.16
N THR A 130 -6.10 1.71 3.46
CA THR A 130 -5.45 3.02 3.45
C THR A 130 -4.54 3.10 2.24
N VAL A 131 -4.78 4.09 1.37
CA VAL A 131 -3.90 4.39 0.23
C VAL A 131 -2.76 5.28 0.71
N ASP A 132 -1.54 4.97 0.32
CA ASP A 132 -0.38 5.76 0.73
C ASP A 132 -0.42 7.17 0.12
N CYS A 133 -0.63 7.25 -1.22
CA CYS A 133 -0.72 8.54 -1.89
C CYS A 133 -1.52 8.43 -3.21
N VAL A 134 -2.34 9.45 -3.48
CA VAL A 134 -2.96 9.72 -4.78
C VAL A 134 -2.47 11.08 -5.24
N ALA A 135 -1.69 11.11 -6.31
CA ALA A 135 -1.06 12.33 -6.82
C ALA A 135 -0.70 12.18 -8.30
N GLU A 136 -0.34 13.26 -8.95
CA GLU A 136 0.29 13.17 -10.25
C GLU A 136 1.73 12.64 -10.13
N TYR A 137 2.05 11.62 -10.90
CA TYR A 137 3.40 11.13 -11.09
C TYR A 137 3.80 11.32 -12.56
N GLU A 138 4.80 12.17 -12.80
CA GLU A 138 5.20 12.59 -14.16
C GLU A 138 3.98 13.14 -14.95
N GLY A 139 3.20 14.03 -14.33
CA GLY A 139 2.08 14.74 -14.92
C GLY A 139 0.82 13.90 -15.19
N ARG A 140 0.71 12.69 -14.64
CA ARG A 140 -0.50 11.85 -14.74
C ARG A 140 -0.93 11.36 -13.38
N LEU A 141 -2.21 11.51 -13.05
CA LEU A 141 -2.78 11.03 -11.81
C LEU A 141 -2.53 9.52 -11.63
N ALA A 142 -2.03 9.14 -10.46
CA ALA A 142 -1.59 7.79 -10.13
C ALA A 142 -1.95 7.42 -8.68
N ILE A 143 -2.10 6.13 -8.43
CA ILE A 143 -1.92 5.55 -7.10
C ILE A 143 -0.44 5.30 -6.91
N ILE A 144 0.12 5.82 -5.83
CA ILE A 144 1.53 5.68 -5.48
C ILE A 144 1.61 4.93 -4.17
N ASP A 145 2.42 3.87 -4.14
CA ASP A 145 2.59 2.98 -3.00
C ASP A 145 4.07 2.87 -2.67
N TYR A 146 4.43 3.14 -1.41
CA TYR A 146 5.80 3.13 -0.93
C TYR A 146 6.14 1.77 -0.33
N LYS A 147 7.28 1.22 -0.73
CA LYS A 147 7.75 -0.07 -0.21
C LYS A 147 9.21 0.02 0.22
N THR A 148 9.56 -0.84 1.15
CA THR A 148 10.96 -1.09 1.50
C THR A 148 11.29 -2.56 1.30
N ALA A 149 12.50 -2.86 0.85
CA ALA A 149 12.98 -4.22 0.65
C ALA A 149 14.43 -4.35 1.12
N SER A 150 14.80 -5.53 1.61
CA SER A 150 16.19 -5.86 1.95
C SER A 150 17.02 -6.28 0.74
N ARG A 151 16.40 -6.49 -0.40
CA ARG A 151 17.01 -6.81 -1.69
C ARG A 151 16.07 -6.49 -2.82
N ARG A 152 16.60 -6.29 -4.02
CA ARG A 152 15.80 -6.09 -5.23
C ARG A 152 14.74 -7.17 -5.41
N LYS A 153 13.60 -6.76 -5.95
CA LYS A 153 12.47 -7.64 -6.25
C LYS A 153 12.32 -7.81 -7.77
N ASP A 154 12.06 -9.03 -8.19
CA ASP A 154 11.56 -9.26 -9.53
C ASP A 154 10.08 -8.87 -9.59
N LYS A 155 9.68 -8.22 -10.67
CA LYS A 155 8.30 -7.77 -10.93
C LYS A 155 7.28 -8.91 -10.80
N ASN A 156 7.66 -10.12 -11.18
CA ASN A 156 6.81 -11.30 -11.13
C ASN A 156 6.45 -11.74 -9.70
N TYR A 157 7.20 -11.29 -8.69
CA TYR A 157 6.95 -11.62 -7.28
C TYR A 157 6.25 -10.52 -6.48
N ILE A 158 5.86 -9.42 -7.15
CA ILE A 158 5.20 -8.28 -6.48
C ILE A 158 3.80 -7.99 -7.01
N HIS A 159 3.16 -8.97 -7.63
CA HIS A 159 1.80 -8.83 -8.17
C HIS A 159 0.79 -8.33 -7.13
N ASN A 160 0.95 -8.73 -5.87
CA ASN A 160 0.11 -8.26 -4.77
C ASN A 160 0.19 -6.74 -4.56
N TYR A 161 1.33 -6.09 -4.83
CA TYR A 161 1.44 -4.63 -4.73
C TYR A 161 0.65 -3.94 -5.85
N PHE A 162 0.70 -4.47 -7.06
CA PHE A 162 -0.11 -3.93 -8.17
C PHE A 162 -1.60 -4.13 -7.95
N MET A 163 -2.03 -5.30 -7.44
CA MET A 163 -3.42 -5.54 -7.07
C MET A 163 -3.87 -4.62 -5.93
N GLN A 164 -3.00 -4.33 -4.97
CA GLN A 164 -3.26 -3.38 -3.89
C GLN A 164 -3.49 -1.97 -4.46
N CYS A 165 -2.61 -1.48 -5.33
CA CYS A 165 -2.77 -0.20 -5.99
C CYS A 165 -4.02 -0.15 -6.88
N ALA A 166 -4.34 -1.23 -7.60
CA ALA A 166 -5.53 -1.33 -8.44
C ALA A 166 -6.82 -1.23 -7.60
N ALA A 167 -6.85 -1.85 -6.42
CA ALA A 167 -7.95 -1.72 -5.48
C ALA A 167 -8.16 -0.26 -5.06
N TYR A 168 -7.09 0.43 -4.69
CA TYR A 168 -7.17 1.83 -4.30
C TYR A 168 -7.56 2.76 -5.45
N ALA A 169 -7.16 2.46 -6.68
CA ALA A 169 -7.60 3.21 -7.85
C ALA A 169 -9.11 3.11 -8.05
N VAL A 170 -9.68 1.91 -7.92
CA VAL A 170 -11.14 1.70 -7.99
C VAL A 170 -11.86 2.40 -6.83
N MET A 171 -11.33 2.28 -5.60
CA MET A 171 -11.90 2.94 -4.43
C MET A 171 -11.92 4.46 -4.57
N TYR A 172 -10.81 5.03 -5.04
CA TYR A 172 -10.68 6.46 -5.24
C TYR A 172 -11.65 6.97 -6.31
N GLU A 173 -11.71 6.31 -7.47
CA GLU A 173 -12.65 6.64 -8.54
C GLU A 173 -14.12 6.54 -8.06
N GLU A 174 -14.46 5.48 -7.30
CA GLU A 174 -15.83 5.30 -6.77
C GLU A 174 -16.24 6.40 -5.77
N ARG A 175 -15.30 6.95 -4.99
CA ARG A 175 -15.56 8.00 -4.00
C ARG A 175 -15.50 9.42 -4.56
N THR A 176 -14.74 9.64 -5.63
CA THR A 176 -14.48 10.98 -6.17
C THR A 176 -15.05 11.21 -7.57
N GLY A 177 -15.34 10.14 -8.32
CA GLY A 177 -15.65 10.20 -9.75
C GLY A 177 -14.43 10.47 -10.64
N ILE A 178 -13.21 10.53 -10.07
CA ILE A 178 -11.98 10.83 -10.81
C ILE A 178 -11.27 9.52 -11.13
N PRO A 179 -11.13 9.14 -12.43
CA PRO A 179 -10.50 7.89 -12.81
C PRO A 179 -8.99 7.93 -12.61
N VAL A 180 -8.43 6.84 -12.06
CA VAL A 180 -7.00 6.64 -11.92
C VAL A 180 -6.60 5.35 -12.63
N SER A 181 -5.79 5.48 -13.69
CA SER A 181 -5.35 4.34 -14.50
C SER A 181 -3.88 3.96 -14.29
N LYS A 182 -3.07 4.87 -13.72
CA LYS A 182 -1.63 4.68 -13.49
C LYS A 182 -1.37 4.20 -12.06
N LEU A 183 -0.57 3.15 -11.94
CA LEU A 183 -0.12 2.60 -10.67
C LEU A 183 1.40 2.76 -10.59
N VAL A 184 1.91 3.23 -9.46
CA VAL A 184 3.33 3.46 -9.23
C VAL A 184 3.73 2.83 -7.90
N ILE A 185 4.77 2.00 -7.91
CA ILE A 185 5.39 1.48 -6.69
C ILE A 185 6.80 2.06 -6.62
N ILE A 186 7.09 2.81 -5.57
CA ILE A 186 8.43 3.33 -5.27
C ILE A 186 9.00 2.48 -4.14
N MET A 187 10.02 1.71 -4.44
CA MET A 187 10.61 0.75 -3.51
C MET A 187 12.05 1.15 -3.16
N ALA A 188 12.26 1.56 -1.91
CA ALA A 188 13.60 1.73 -1.36
C ALA A 188 14.21 0.37 -1.04
N VAL A 189 15.43 0.12 -1.50
CA VAL A 189 16.15 -1.16 -1.33
C VAL A 189 17.38 -0.93 -0.45
N GLU A 190 17.53 -1.72 0.62
CA GLU A 190 18.70 -1.59 1.52
C GLU A 190 20.00 -1.91 0.76
N ASN A 191 20.97 -0.98 0.84
CA ASN A 191 22.29 -1.10 0.22
C ASN A 191 22.25 -1.35 -1.31
N ASP A 192 21.23 -0.90 -2.00
CA ASP A 192 21.07 -1.04 -3.45
C ASP A 192 20.27 0.13 -4.02
N GLU A 193 20.26 0.25 -5.35
CA GLU A 193 19.47 1.24 -6.06
C GLU A 193 17.96 0.99 -5.86
N PRO A 194 17.15 2.04 -5.65
CA PRO A 194 15.71 1.89 -5.54
C PRO A 194 15.10 1.35 -6.83
N GLN A 195 13.92 0.76 -6.72
CA GLN A 195 13.17 0.25 -7.86
C GLN A 195 11.85 1.02 -7.99
N VAL A 196 11.54 1.45 -9.20
CA VAL A 196 10.24 2.03 -9.51
C VAL A 196 9.53 1.18 -10.54
N PHE A 197 8.30 0.79 -10.21
CA PHE A 197 7.46 0.01 -11.10
C PHE A 197 6.24 0.83 -11.47
N VAL A 198 5.96 0.93 -12.77
CA VAL A 198 4.78 1.62 -13.30
C VAL A 198 3.93 0.62 -14.05
N GLU A 199 2.63 0.60 -13.74
CA GLU A 199 1.66 -0.32 -14.32
C GLU A 199 0.33 0.38 -14.66
N LYS A 200 -0.48 -0.29 -15.47
CA LYS A 200 -1.86 0.11 -15.72
C LYS A 200 -2.79 -0.64 -14.77
N ARG A 201 -3.75 0.06 -14.18
CA ARG A 201 -4.79 -0.50 -13.31
C ARG A 201 -5.48 -1.72 -13.93
N ASP A 202 -5.87 -1.59 -15.19
CA ASP A 202 -6.70 -2.59 -15.87
C ASP A 202 -6.00 -3.94 -16.06
N ASN A 203 -4.65 -3.97 -15.99
CA ASN A 203 -3.89 -5.22 -16.00
C ASN A 203 -4.09 -6.04 -14.71
N TRP A 204 -4.61 -5.44 -13.63
CA TRP A 204 -4.60 -6.05 -12.30
C TRP A 204 -5.97 -6.20 -11.65
N VAL A 205 -7.01 -5.50 -12.15
CA VAL A 205 -8.36 -5.53 -11.55
C VAL A 205 -8.96 -6.93 -11.60
N ASN A 206 -8.88 -7.63 -12.74
CA ASN A 206 -9.46 -8.98 -12.85
C ASN A 206 -8.78 -9.96 -11.89
N LYS A 207 -7.46 -9.90 -11.78
CA LYS A 207 -6.71 -10.74 -10.84
C LYS A 207 -7.04 -10.41 -9.38
N LEU A 208 -7.25 -9.15 -9.05
CA LEU A 208 -7.73 -8.74 -7.73
C LEU A 208 -9.11 -9.34 -7.42
N LEU A 209 -10.04 -9.32 -8.38
CA LEU A 209 -11.37 -9.91 -8.22
C LEU A 209 -11.30 -11.42 -7.99
N GLU A 210 -10.45 -12.14 -8.73
CA GLU A 210 -10.19 -13.57 -8.50
C GLU A 210 -9.71 -13.83 -7.07
N TYR A 211 -8.77 -13.05 -6.56
CA TYR A 211 -8.25 -13.20 -5.19
C TYR A 211 -9.31 -12.90 -4.13
N ARG A 212 -10.13 -11.89 -4.37
CA ARG A 212 -11.26 -11.57 -3.49
C ARG A 212 -12.27 -12.70 -3.44
N ASP A 213 -12.65 -13.26 -4.59
CA ASP A 213 -13.63 -14.34 -4.68
C ASP A 213 -13.13 -15.62 -4.02
N LEU A 214 -11.85 -15.94 -4.17
CA LEU A 214 -11.22 -17.04 -3.45
C LEU A 214 -11.25 -16.82 -1.93
N TYR A 215 -10.90 -15.61 -1.47
CA TYR A 215 -10.95 -15.27 -0.05
C TYR A 215 -12.36 -15.43 0.54
N GLU A 216 -13.40 -15.04 -0.19
CA GLU A 216 -14.80 -15.19 0.26
C GLU A 216 -15.23 -16.67 0.32
N LYS A 217 -14.84 -17.49 -0.67
CA LYS A 217 -15.10 -18.93 -0.66
C LYS A 217 -14.44 -19.63 0.53
N ASP A 218 -13.18 -19.35 0.78
CA ASP A 218 -12.45 -19.91 1.93
C ASP A 218 -13.12 -19.53 3.26
N LYS A 219 -13.64 -18.30 3.35
CA LYS A 219 -14.34 -17.84 4.55
C LYS A 219 -15.68 -18.53 4.77
N GLN A 220 -16.43 -18.81 3.71
CA GLN A 220 -17.70 -19.55 3.77
C GLN A 220 -17.49 -21.00 4.22
N LEU A 221 -16.44 -21.66 3.73
CA LEU A 221 -16.09 -23.03 4.12
C LEU A 221 -15.67 -23.15 5.60
N LEU A 222 -15.15 -22.07 6.20
CA LEU A 222 -14.77 -22.06 7.62
C LEU A 222 -15.95 -21.73 8.57
N THR A 223 -17.09 -21.29 8.04
CA THR A 223 -18.29 -20.90 8.81
C THR A 223 -19.46 -21.88 8.61
N SER A 224 -19.33 -22.85 7.73
CA SER A 224 -20.24 -23.98 7.50
C SER A 224 -19.81 -25.21 8.30
#